data_9a30055638273d63f2e4d1e527448126
#
_entry.id   9a30055638273d63f2e4d1e527448126
#
_cell.length_a   1.000
_cell.length_b   1.000
_cell.length_c   1.000
_cell.angle_alpha   90.00
_cell.angle_beta   90.00
_cell.angle_gamma   90.00
#
_symmetry.space_group_name_H-M   'P 1'
#
loop_
_entity.id
_entity.type
_entity.pdbx_description
1 polymer ?
#
loop_
_entity_poly.entity_id
_entity_poly.type
_entity_poly.pdbx_seq_one_letter_code
_entity_poly.pdbx_strand_id
1 'polypeptide(L)'
;MQLLGKLVIKSKDKIIQFLNEEQTGRISSIDKNGYPQIIPMNFVLINNIVYMHSHIRGEKLDNVKRNSKVGFEVDRNLEFLPSYFFDPNDASLADTLYISVVIKGEAVIVSDATEKALALNALMKKYQPEGKYEPMRENMQVLNEVVVIKIIPKEMNGKYKIGQNISKQKRIELAENILIRNSKTAQDTLEIMGFAIESGKPVLKTDEEW
;
A
#
# COMPACT_ATOMS: atom_id res chain seq x y z
N MET A 1 -6.77 -2.08 14.99
CA MET A 1 -5.50 -1.31 15.01
C MET A 1 -5.75 -0.06 15.81
N GLN A 2 -4.98 0.18 16.88
CA GLN A 2 -5.11 1.42 17.64
C GLN A 2 -4.33 2.51 16.89
N LEU A 3 -5.06 3.38 16.22
CA LEU A 3 -4.48 4.51 15.48
C LEU A 3 -4.54 5.75 16.36
N LEU A 4 -3.42 6.45 16.51
CA LEU A 4 -3.44 7.82 17.02
C LEU A 4 -4.25 8.66 16.02
N GLY A 5 -5.32 9.31 16.45
CA GLY A 5 -6.28 9.99 15.59
C GLY A 5 -5.66 10.96 14.58
N LYS A 6 -4.52 11.59 14.94
CA LYS A 6 -3.75 12.49 14.06
C LYS A 6 -3.00 11.79 12.91
N LEU A 7 -2.90 10.45 12.92
CA LEU A 7 -2.17 9.66 11.93
C LEU A 7 -3.11 8.84 11.05
N VAL A 8 -4.42 8.97 11.22
CA VAL A 8 -5.42 8.24 10.42
C VAL A 8 -5.63 8.97 9.11
N ILE A 9 -5.61 8.22 8.01
CA ILE A 9 -6.10 8.72 6.72
C ILE A 9 -7.63 8.75 6.78
N LYS A 10 -8.20 9.94 6.82
CA LYS A 10 -9.66 10.14 6.89
C LYS A 10 -10.33 10.02 5.53
N SER A 11 -9.61 10.43 4.49
CA SER A 11 -10.11 10.41 3.12
C SER A 11 -10.04 9.00 2.52
N LYS A 12 -11.20 8.44 2.19
CA LYS A 12 -11.28 7.16 1.47
C LYS A 12 -10.62 7.23 0.09
N ASP A 13 -10.72 8.37 -0.58
CA ASP A 13 -10.14 8.57 -1.90
C ASP A 13 -8.60 8.55 -1.84
N LYS A 14 -8.00 9.11 -0.78
CA LYS A 14 -6.55 9.04 -0.56
C LYS A 14 -6.08 7.60 -0.29
N ILE A 15 -6.85 6.81 0.44
CA ILE A 15 -6.55 5.37 0.64
C ILE A 15 -6.59 4.64 -0.71
N ILE A 16 -7.62 4.89 -1.53
CA ILE A 16 -7.78 4.26 -2.85
C ILE A 16 -6.66 4.71 -3.79
N GLN A 17 -6.33 5.99 -3.80
CA GLN A 17 -5.22 6.53 -4.58
C GLN A 17 -3.91 5.82 -4.22
N PHE A 18 -3.57 5.75 -2.92
CA PHE A 18 -2.37 5.08 -2.44
C PHE A 18 -2.32 3.61 -2.86
N LEU A 19 -3.42 2.85 -2.69
CA LEU A 19 -3.49 1.45 -3.11
C LEU A 19 -3.31 1.27 -4.63
N ASN A 20 -3.76 2.21 -5.44
CA ASN A 20 -3.58 2.16 -6.90
C ASN A 20 -2.14 2.45 -7.32
N GLU A 21 -1.43 3.30 -6.60
CA GLU A 21 -0.03 3.63 -6.86
C GLU A 21 0.93 2.49 -6.48
N GLU A 22 0.62 1.75 -5.40
CA GLU A 22 1.51 0.71 -4.90
C GLU A 22 1.51 -0.57 -5.73
N GLN A 23 2.70 -1.15 -5.88
CA GLN A 23 2.94 -2.33 -6.71
C GLN A 23 2.75 -3.65 -5.95
N THR A 24 3.02 -3.67 -4.64
CA THR A 24 3.03 -4.90 -3.86
C THR A 24 2.20 -4.74 -2.60
N GLY A 25 1.27 -5.68 -2.40
CA GLY A 25 0.57 -5.85 -1.14
C GLY A 25 0.93 -7.20 -0.51
N ARG A 26 0.63 -7.37 0.77
CA ARG A 26 0.88 -8.61 1.51
C ARG A 26 -0.42 -9.19 2.01
N ILE A 27 -0.80 -10.37 1.50
CA ILE A 27 -1.93 -11.13 2.05
C ILE A 27 -1.45 -11.93 3.26
N SER A 28 -2.21 -11.86 4.35
CA SER A 28 -2.03 -12.69 5.53
C SER A 28 -3.20 -13.66 5.66
N SER A 29 -2.90 -14.96 5.74
CA SER A 29 -3.87 -16.04 5.98
C SER A 29 -3.37 -16.94 7.11
N ILE A 30 -4.26 -17.73 7.70
CA ILE A 30 -3.89 -18.64 8.80
C ILE A 30 -3.66 -20.03 8.23
N ASP A 31 -2.51 -20.63 8.50
CA ASP A 31 -2.15 -21.98 8.10
C ASP A 31 -2.93 -23.05 8.89
N LYS A 32 -2.74 -24.34 8.54
CA LYS A 32 -3.39 -25.47 9.22
C LYS A 32 -2.98 -25.64 10.69
N ASN A 33 -1.84 -25.05 11.08
CA ASN A 33 -1.29 -25.14 12.42
C ASN A 33 -1.62 -23.90 13.26
N GLY A 34 -2.35 -22.91 12.70
CA GLY A 34 -2.73 -21.67 13.37
C GLY A 34 -1.73 -20.53 13.20
N TYR A 35 -0.66 -20.68 12.42
CA TYR A 35 0.30 -19.62 12.19
C TYR A 35 -0.14 -18.67 11.06
N PRO A 36 0.11 -17.38 11.19
CA PRO A 36 -0.10 -16.43 10.11
C PRO A 36 0.95 -16.63 9.02
N GLN A 37 0.49 -16.93 7.81
CA GLN A 37 1.31 -16.94 6.60
C GLN A 37 1.16 -15.60 5.88
N ILE A 38 2.26 -14.91 5.60
CA ILE A 38 2.29 -13.60 4.94
C ILE A 38 3.01 -13.76 3.60
N ILE A 39 2.35 -13.35 2.51
CA ILE A 39 2.88 -13.50 1.15
C ILE A 39 2.75 -12.18 0.39
N PRO A 40 3.85 -11.67 -0.21
CA PRO A 40 3.79 -10.52 -1.11
C PRO A 40 3.08 -10.91 -2.42
N MET A 41 2.22 -10.02 -2.93
CA MET A 41 1.40 -10.23 -4.11
C MET A 41 1.31 -8.97 -4.94
N ASN A 42 1.37 -9.12 -6.25
CA ASN A 42 0.85 -8.13 -7.16
C ASN A 42 -0.67 -8.09 -7.03
N PHE A 43 -1.24 -6.91 -7.03
CA PHE A 43 -2.67 -6.72 -6.81
C PHE A 43 -3.23 -5.54 -7.63
N VAL A 44 -4.53 -5.54 -7.79
CA VAL A 44 -5.28 -4.41 -8.36
C VAL A 44 -6.54 -4.18 -7.54
N LEU A 45 -6.97 -2.93 -7.48
CA LEU A 45 -8.22 -2.54 -6.85
C LEU A 45 -9.27 -2.28 -7.93
N ILE A 46 -10.40 -3.00 -7.86
CA ILE A 46 -11.55 -2.80 -8.74
C ILE A 46 -12.78 -2.63 -7.86
N ASN A 47 -13.43 -1.47 -7.94
CA ASN A 47 -14.61 -1.16 -7.12
C ASN A 47 -14.40 -1.41 -5.61
N ASN A 48 -13.22 -1.02 -5.09
CA ASN A 48 -12.80 -1.22 -3.70
C ASN A 48 -12.60 -2.69 -3.28
N ILE A 49 -12.58 -3.62 -4.21
CA ILE A 49 -12.25 -5.03 -3.99
C ILE A 49 -10.82 -5.26 -4.47
N VAL A 50 -9.99 -5.92 -3.65
CA VAL A 50 -8.61 -6.27 -4.00
C VAL A 50 -8.63 -7.56 -4.79
N TYR A 51 -8.02 -7.55 -5.97
CA TYR A 51 -7.83 -8.75 -6.80
C TYR A 51 -6.35 -9.07 -6.94
N MET A 52 -6.03 -10.36 -6.92
CA MET A 52 -4.71 -10.91 -7.14
C MET A 52 -4.80 -12.24 -7.84
N HIS A 53 -3.73 -12.67 -8.54
CA HIS A 53 -3.68 -13.98 -9.15
C HIS A 53 -2.71 -14.91 -8.42
N SER A 54 -2.89 -16.20 -8.59
CA SER A 54 -2.08 -17.25 -7.99
C SER A 54 -2.00 -18.46 -8.91
N HIS A 55 -0.97 -19.28 -8.70
CA HIS A 55 -0.96 -20.64 -9.26
C HIS A 55 -2.15 -21.45 -8.71
N ILE A 56 -2.59 -22.46 -9.48
CA ILE A 56 -3.75 -23.32 -9.13
C ILE A 56 -3.56 -24.19 -7.87
N ARG A 57 -2.34 -24.28 -7.36
CA ARG A 57 -1.97 -25.04 -6.15
C ARG A 57 -1.08 -24.19 -5.25
N GLY A 58 -1.17 -24.44 -3.96
CA GLY A 58 -0.30 -23.83 -2.97
C GLY A 58 -1.01 -23.56 -1.65
N GLU A 59 -0.22 -23.53 -0.58
CA GLU A 59 -0.67 -23.38 0.80
C GLU A 59 -1.61 -22.20 1.02
N LYS A 60 -1.33 -21.04 0.39
CA LYS A 60 -2.20 -19.88 0.44
C LYS A 60 -3.64 -20.19 0.03
N LEU A 61 -3.84 -20.98 -1.05
CA LEU A 61 -5.17 -21.35 -1.50
C LEU A 61 -5.86 -22.31 -0.52
N ASP A 62 -5.10 -23.25 0.05
CA ASP A 62 -5.61 -24.18 1.05
C ASP A 62 -6.01 -23.42 2.33
N ASN A 63 -5.22 -22.42 2.73
CA ASN A 63 -5.52 -21.54 3.85
C ASN A 63 -6.83 -20.76 3.62
N VAL A 64 -6.96 -20.11 2.46
CA VAL A 64 -8.17 -19.33 2.08
C VAL A 64 -9.41 -20.23 2.01
N LYS A 65 -9.30 -21.45 1.47
CA LYS A 65 -10.41 -22.43 1.42
C LYS A 65 -10.85 -22.86 2.82
N ARG A 66 -9.91 -23.03 3.75
CA ARG A 66 -10.17 -23.43 5.12
C ARG A 66 -10.72 -22.27 5.96
N ASN A 67 -10.19 -21.08 5.79
CA ASN A 67 -10.58 -19.86 6.50
C ASN A 67 -10.48 -18.66 5.57
N SER A 68 -11.62 -18.12 5.18
CA SER A 68 -11.70 -16.97 4.27
C SER A 68 -11.28 -15.64 4.91
N LYS A 69 -11.18 -15.56 6.24
CA LYS A 69 -10.76 -14.34 6.94
C LYS A 69 -9.28 -14.08 6.72
N VAL A 70 -8.96 -12.94 6.10
CA VAL A 70 -7.60 -12.55 5.75
C VAL A 70 -7.32 -11.12 6.15
N GLY A 71 -6.02 -10.84 6.35
CA GLY A 71 -5.47 -9.49 6.35
C GLY A 71 -4.83 -9.20 4.99
N PHE A 72 -4.88 -7.95 4.57
CA PHE A 72 -4.11 -7.45 3.43
C PHE A 72 -3.50 -6.12 3.80
N GLU A 73 -2.22 -5.97 3.55
CA GLU A 73 -1.46 -4.79 3.95
C GLU A 73 -0.67 -4.26 2.76
N VAL A 74 -0.59 -2.93 2.66
CA VAL A 74 0.23 -2.21 1.69
C VAL A 74 0.92 -1.08 2.42
N ASP A 75 2.23 -0.96 2.28
CA ASP A 75 3.01 0.12 2.88
C ASP A 75 3.99 0.76 1.89
N ARG A 76 4.32 2.01 2.18
CA ARG A 76 5.42 2.76 1.55
C ARG A 76 6.28 3.37 2.65
N ASN A 77 7.53 2.95 2.71
CA ASN A 77 8.53 3.60 3.53
C ASN A 77 8.97 4.89 2.81
N LEU A 78 8.86 6.03 3.47
CA LEU A 78 9.19 7.33 2.89
C LEU A 78 10.61 7.75 3.24
N GLU A 79 10.87 8.05 4.52
CA GLU A 79 12.16 8.55 4.95
C GLU A 79 12.46 8.09 6.38
N PHE A 80 13.69 7.62 6.61
CA PHE A 80 14.21 7.42 7.97
C PHE A 80 14.76 8.75 8.49
N LEU A 81 14.30 9.16 9.65
CA LEU A 81 14.70 10.37 10.35
C LEU A 81 15.74 10.03 11.41
N PRO A 82 17.02 10.34 11.20
CA PRO A 82 18.03 10.15 12.23
C PRO A 82 17.74 11.01 13.47
N SER A 83 18.11 10.52 14.64
CA SER A 83 17.90 11.24 15.90
C SER A 83 18.49 12.64 15.92
N TYR A 84 19.65 12.83 15.25
CA TYR A 84 20.31 14.14 15.18
C TYR A 84 19.53 15.20 14.42
N PHE A 85 18.43 14.87 13.74
CA PHE A 85 17.48 15.87 13.21
C PHE A 85 16.72 16.57 14.35
N PHE A 86 16.71 15.96 15.53
CA PHE A 86 15.99 16.45 16.71
C PHE A 86 16.97 16.76 17.86
N ASP A 87 17.73 15.76 18.30
CA ASP A 87 18.79 15.88 19.30
C ASP A 87 19.87 14.81 19.02
N PRO A 88 21.13 15.20 18.76
CA PRO A 88 22.23 14.27 18.50
C PRO A 88 22.60 13.40 19.71
N ASN A 89 22.19 13.77 20.91
CA ASN A 89 22.50 13.05 22.15
C ASN A 89 21.42 12.06 22.56
N ASP A 90 20.26 12.04 21.85
CA ASP A 90 19.14 11.16 22.15
C ASP A 90 18.77 10.27 20.98
N ALA A 91 19.27 9.06 20.96
CA ALA A 91 18.97 8.08 19.91
C ALA A 91 17.48 7.66 19.88
N SER A 92 16.74 7.84 20.97
CA SER A 92 15.31 7.48 21.03
C SER A 92 14.42 8.33 20.15
N LEU A 93 14.93 9.48 19.66
CA LEU A 93 14.22 10.40 18.77
C LEU A 93 14.29 9.98 17.29
N ALA A 94 15.09 8.96 16.95
CA ALA A 94 15.08 8.42 15.59
C ALA A 94 13.68 7.90 15.21
N ASP A 95 13.26 8.19 13.99
CA ASP A 95 11.89 7.90 13.56
C ASP A 95 11.83 7.53 12.07
N THR A 96 10.65 7.11 11.60
CA THR A 96 10.42 6.79 10.18
C THR A 96 9.11 7.43 9.71
N LEU A 97 9.18 8.11 8.58
CA LEU A 97 8.00 8.54 7.84
C LEU A 97 7.51 7.40 6.95
N TYR A 98 6.20 7.16 6.92
CA TYR A 98 5.62 6.08 6.13
C TYR A 98 4.12 6.29 5.91
N ILE A 99 3.60 5.57 4.91
CA ILE A 99 2.17 5.39 4.67
C ILE A 99 1.88 3.90 4.74
N SER A 100 0.76 3.50 5.32
CA SER A 100 0.30 2.12 5.30
C SER A 100 -1.22 2.03 5.27
N VAL A 101 -1.73 1.02 4.56
CA VAL A 101 -3.14 0.65 4.54
C VAL A 101 -3.28 -0.80 4.95
N VAL A 102 -4.13 -1.05 5.94
CA VAL A 102 -4.46 -2.40 6.42
C VAL A 102 -5.93 -2.69 6.16
N ILE A 103 -6.18 -3.77 5.46
CA ILE A 103 -7.49 -4.28 5.13
C ILE A 103 -7.73 -5.58 5.90
N LYS A 104 -8.86 -5.67 6.60
CA LYS A 104 -9.41 -6.94 7.06
C LYS A 104 -10.58 -7.30 6.17
N GLY A 105 -10.63 -8.51 5.66
CA GLY A 105 -11.65 -8.91 4.72
C GLY A 105 -11.82 -10.40 4.58
N GLU A 106 -12.68 -10.77 3.64
CA GLU A 106 -12.93 -12.15 3.26
C GLU A 106 -12.36 -12.43 1.87
N ALA A 107 -11.46 -13.39 1.80
CA ALA A 107 -10.91 -13.85 0.53
C ALA A 107 -11.86 -14.87 -0.12
N VAL A 108 -12.11 -14.69 -1.41
CA VAL A 108 -12.95 -15.56 -2.23
C VAL A 108 -12.18 -15.97 -3.47
N ILE A 109 -12.21 -17.25 -3.80
CA ILE A 109 -11.68 -17.75 -5.08
C ILE A 109 -12.72 -17.48 -6.16
N VAL A 110 -12.34 -16.72 -7.18
CA VAL A 110 -13.20 -16.34 -8.30
C VAL A 110 -13.39 -17.56 -9.21
N SER A 111 -14.62 -18.00 -9.41
CA SER A 111 -14.99 -19.09 -10.32
C SER A 111 -15.49 -18.61 -11.68
N ASP A 112 -16.09 -17.43 -11.73
CA ASP A 112 -16.64 -16.84 -12.95
C ASP A 112 -15.53 -16.42 -13.91
N ALA A 113 -15.61 -16.88 -15.17
CA ALA A 113 -14.59 -16.66 -16.18
C ALA A 113 -14.52 -15.19 -16.63
N THR A 114 -15.66 -14.51 -16.68
CA THR A 114 -15.72 -13.09 -17.04
C THR A 114 -15.05 -12.25 -15.97
N GLU A 115 -15.33 -12.52 -14.67
CA GLU A 115 -14.68 -11.83 -13.56
C GLU A 115 -13.16 -12.13 -13.50
N LYS A 116 -12.75 -13.39 -13.79
CA LYS A 116 -11.32 -13.74 -13.91
C LYS A 116 -10.63 -12.91 -14.99
N ALA A 117 -11.20 -12.87 -16.20
CA ALA A 117 -10.64 -12.11 -17.32
C ALA A 117 -10.55 -10.62 -16.99
N LEU A 118 -11.59 -10.05 -16.39
CA LEU A 118 -11.61 -8.65 -15.94
C LEU A 118 -10.47 -8.36 -14.95
N ALA A 119 -10.29 -9.19 -13.93
CA ALA A 119 -9.27 -9.00 -12.90
C ALA A 119 -7.86 -9.12 -13.49
N LEU A 120 -7.61 -10.12 -14.34
CA LEU A 120 -6.31 -10.34 -14.96
C LEU A 120 -5.97 -9.22 -15.95
N ASN A 121 -6.93 -8.71 -16.72
CA ASN A 121 -6.72 -7.56 -17.60
C ASN A 121 -6.44 -6.29 -16.80
N ALA A 122 -7.09 -6.08 -15.66
CA ALA A 122 -6.81 -4.96 -14.79
C ALA A 122 -5.40 -5.06 -14.18
N LEU A 123 -4.94 -6.25 -13.79
CA LEU A 123 -3.55 -6.49 -13.38
C LEU A 123 -2.58 -6.15 -14.52
N MET A 124 -2.84 -6.64 -15.74
CA MET A 124 -2.00 -6.33 -16.90
C MET A 124 -1.93 -4.82 -17.13
N LYS A 125 -3.05 -4.11 -17.09
CA LYS A 125 -3.08 -2.64 -17.26
C LYS A 125 -2.24 -1.91 -16.20
N LYS A 126 -2.24 -2.40 -14.96
CA LYS A 126 -1.47 -1.80 -13.86
C LYS A 126 0.04 -2.05 -13.99
N TYR A 127 0.44 -3.29 -14.35
CA TYR A 127 1.85 -3.71 -14.32
C TYR A 127 2.54 -3.65 -15.68
N GLN A 128 1.78 -3.55 -16.76
CA GLN A 128 2.26 -3.39 -18.13
C GLN A 128 1.46 -2.31 -18.87
N PRO A 129 1.54 -1.04 -18.39
CA PRO A 129 0.74 0.08 -18.91
C PRO A 129 1.02 0.40 -20.38
N GLU A 130 2.20 0.02 -20.92
CA GLU A 130 2.55 0.15 -22.32
C GLU A 130 1.71 -0.75 -23.25
N GLY A 131 0.88 -1.64 -22.72
CA GLY A 131 0.10 -2.60 -23.50
C GLY A 131 0.99 -3.70 -24.09
N LYS A 132 0.90 -3.92 -25.41
CA LYS A 132 1.65 -4.98 -26.16
C LYS A 132 1.28 -6.40 -25.74
N TYR A 133 0.00 -6.60 -25.40
CA TYR A 133 -0.58 -7.91 -25.12
C TYR A 133 -2.02 -7.96 -25.63
N GLU A 134 -2.51 -9.15 -25.93
CA GLU A 134 -3.93 -9.36 -26.19
C GLU A 134 -4.68 -9.47 -24.84
N PRO A 135 -5.77 -8.72 -24.66
CA PRO A 135 -6.60 -8.86 -23.47
C PRO A 135 -7.18 -10.28 -23.35
N MET A 136 -7.23 -10.77 -22.13
CA MET A 136 -7.84 -12.07 -21.83
C MET A 136 -9.34 -12.01 -22.05
N ARG A 137 -9.90 -13.07 -22.64
CA ARG A 137 -11.34 -13.27 -22.88
C ARG A 137 -11.82 -14.47 -22.08
N GLU A 138 -13.07 -14.47 -21.69
CA GLU A 138 -13.69 -15.51 -20.85
C GLU A 138 -13.60 -16.93 -21.39
N ASN A 139 -13.48 -17.09 -22.71
CA ASN A 139 -13.39 -18.38 -23.39
C ASN A 139 -11.95 -18.90 -23.54
N MET A 140 -10.93 -18.18 -23.03
CA MET A 140 -9.54 -18.62 -23.14
C MET A 140 -9.21 -19.73 -22.12
N GLN A 141 -8.56 -20.81 -22.59
CA GLN A 141 -8.19 -21.96 -21.76
C GLN A 141 -7.21 -21.57 -20.64
N VAL A 142 -6.36 -20.56 -20.86
CA VAL A 142 -5.39 -20.06 -19.87
C VAL A 142 -6.05 -19.66 -18.54
N LEU A 143 -7.34 -19.29 -18.56
CA LEU A 143 -8.09 -18.97 -17.33
C LEU A 143 -8.26 -20.18 -16.38
N ASN A 144 -8.09 -21.39 -16.90
CA ASN A 144 -8.12 -22.62 -16.08
C ASN A 144 -6.77 -22.93 -15.42
N GLU A 145 -5.70 -22.28 -15.88
CA GLU A 145 -4.34 -22.48 -15.38
C GLU A 145 -3.97 -21.48 -14.26
N VAL A 146 -4.84 -20.52 -13.99
CA VAL A 146 -4.64 -19.52 -12.94
C VAL A 146 -5.82 -19.45 -12.00
N VAL A 147 -5.56 -19.11 -10.75
CA VAL A 147 -6.57 -18.76 -9.75
C VAL A 147 -6.56 -17.25 -9.56
N VAL A 148 -7.73 -16.65 -9.58
CA VAL A 148 -7.93 -15.27 -9.13
C VAL A 148 -8.53 -15.33 -7.73
N ILE A 149 -7.93 -14.60 -6.80
CA ILE A 149 -8.43 -14.40 -5.44
C ILE A 149 -8.91 -12.95 -5.36
N LYS A 150 -10.12 -12.74 -4.84
CA LYS A 150 -10.58 -11.42 -4.46
C LYS A 150 -10.70 -11.33 -2.94
N ILE A 151 -10.36 -10.16 -2.38
CA ILE A 151 -10.62 -9.83 -0.97
C ILE A 151 -11.71 -8.77 -0.94
N ILE A 152 -12.83 -9.12 -0.29
CA ILE A 152 -13.94 -8.21 -0.03
C ILE A 152 -13.67 -7.54 1.32
N PRO A 153 -13.34 -6.22 1.35
CA PRO A 153 -13.00 -5.54 2.59
C PRO A 153 -14.20 -5.46 3.54
N LYS A 154 -13.97 -5.75 4.81
CA LYS A 154 -14.87 -5.46 5.93
C LYS A 154 -14.42 -4.18 6.67
N GLU A 155 -13.11 -4.03 6.80
CA GLU A 155 -12.45 -2.84 7.35
C GLU A 155 -11.29 -2.44 6.45
N MET A 156 -11.12 -1.15 6.21
CA MET A 156 -9.99 -0.58 5.49
C MET A 156 -9.51 0.64 6.27
N ASN A 157 -8.31 0.59 6.82
CA ASN A 157 -7.75 1.63 7.65
C ASN A 157 -6.41 2.08 7.08
N GLY A 158 -6.28 3.37 6.85
CA GLY A 158 -5.04 4.00 6.41
C GLY A 158 -4.36 4.75 7.56
N LYS A 159 -3.04 4.70 7.58
CA LYS A 159 -2.19 5.48 8.45
C LYS A 159 -1.12 6.16 7.62
N TYR A 160 -0.92 7.45 7.86
CA TYR A 160 0.20 8.18 7.31
C TYR A 160 0.96 8.91 8.42
N LYS A 161 2.26 8.92 8.30
CA LYS A 161 3.16 9.60 9.22
C LYS A 161 4.13 10.41 8.37
N ILE A 162 3.82 11.67 8.20
CA ILE A 162 4.52 12.61 7.31
C ILE A 162 4.87 13.93 8.03
N GLY A 163 4.95 13.88 9.37
CA GLY A 163 5.22 15.06 10.20
C GLY A 163 4.00 15.95 10.48
N GLN A 164 2.79 15.54 10.09
CA GLN A 164 1.56 16.32 10.32
C GLN A 164 1.16 16.48 11.80
N ASN A 165 1.76 15.70 12.68
CA ASN A 165 1.52 15.73 14.12
C ASN A 165 2.44 16.70 14.88
N ILE A 166 3.38 17.35 14.20
CA ILE A 166 4.29 18.37 14.75
C ILE A 166 3.91 19.77 14.26
N SER A 167 4.46 20.81 14.90
CA SER A 167 4.16 22.21 14.52
C SER A 167 4.68 22.52 13.11
N LYS A 168 4.05 23.48 12.42
CA LYS A 168 4.45 23.92 11.10
C LYS A 168 5.94 24.30 11.02
N GLN A 169 6.45 25.00 12.04
CA GLN A 169 7.87 25.39 12.11
C GLN A 169 8.78 24.15 12.15
N LYS A 170 8.49 23.19 13.03
CA LYS A 170 9.25 21.93 13.12
C LYS A 170 9.15 21.09 11.85
N ARG A 171 8.01 21.17 11.15
CA ARG A 171 7.83 20.48 9.87
C ARG A 171 8.69 21.07 8.76
N ILE A 172 8.87 22.40 8.74
CA ILE A 172 9.79 23.07 7.82
C ILE A 172 11.24 22.69 8.12
N GLU A 173 11.67 22.75 9.40
CA GLU A 173 13.01 22.32 9.84
C GLU A 173 13.28 20.85 9.46
N LEU A 174 12.29 19.97 9.63
CA LEU A 174 12.38 18.57 9.21
C LEU A 174 12.57 18.45 7.70
N ALA A 175 11.82 19.21 6.92
CA ALA A 175 11.92 19.20 5.46
C ALA A 175 13.30 19.71 4.98
N GLU A 176 13.87 20.73 5.64
CA GLU A 176 15.22 21.21 5.37
C GLU A 176 16.27 20.13 5.66
N ASN A 177 16.16 19.43 6.78
CA ASN A 177 17.05 18.33 7.15
C ASN A 177 16.98 17.17 6.15
N ILE A 178 15.75 16.80 5.71
CA ILE A 178 15.53 15.75 4.69
C ILE A 178 16.21 16.18 3.37
N LEU A 179 16.02 17.43 2.95
CA LEU A 179 16.61 17.94 1.72
C LEU A 179 18.15 17.94 1.78
N ILE A 180 18.74 18.38 2.91
CA ILE A 180 20.20 18.38 3.12
C ILE A 180 20.76 16.97 3.11
N ARG A 181 20.08 16.02 3.75
CA ARG A 181 20.52 14.61 3.77
C ARG A 181 20.48 13.97 2.38
N ASN A 182 19.57 14.42 1.53
CA ASN A 182 19.44 14.03 0.12
C ASN A 182 19.45 12.51 -0.09
N SER A 183 18.66 11.76 0.70
CA SER A 183 18.44 10.32 0.50
C SER A 183 17.76 10.07 -0.86
N LYS A 184 17.71 8.82 -1.31
CA LYS A 184 17.04 8.45 -2.56
C LYS A 184 15.53 8.78 -2.56
N THR A 185 14.92 8.85 -1.38
CA THR A 185 13.48 9.09 -1.18
C THR A 185 13.18 10.54 -0.81
N ALA A 186 14.19 11.39 -0.60
CA ALA A 186 14.02 12.73 -0.06
C ALA A 186 13.05 13.59 -0.88
N GLN A 187 13.20 13.61 -2.20
CA GLN A 187 12.37 14.45 -3.07
C GLN A 187 10.91 14.00 -3.05
N ASP A 188 10.65 12.69 -3.24
CA ASP A 188 9.30 12.11 -3.19
C ASP A 188 8.66 12.31 -1.80
N THR A 189 9.46 12.15 -0.74
CA THR A 189 8.99 12.38 0.63
C THR A 189 8.57 13.83 0.84
N LEU A 190 9.35 14.80 0.38
CA LEU A 190 9.03 16.22 0.50
C LEU A 190 7.74 16.57 -0.26
N GLU A 191 7.55 16.03 -1.46
CA GLU A 191 6.34 16.21 -2.24
C GLU A 191 5.11 15.65 -1.49
N ILE A 192 5.20 14.43 -0.96
CA ILE A 192 4.14 13.80 -0.14
C ILE A 192 3.86 14.61 1.14
N MET A 193 4.88 15.21 1.73
CA MET A 193 4.74 16.11 2.87
C MET A 193 4.12 17.47 2.49
N GLY A 194 3.86 17.74 1.20
CA GLY A 194 3.28 18.99 0.70
C GLY A 194 4.29 20.11 0.45
N PHE A 195 5.58 19.77 0.33
CA PHE A 195 6.63 20.75 0.01
C PHE A 195 7.01 20.70 -1.47
N ALA A 196 7.28 21.88 -2.04
CA ALA A 196 8.01 22.02 -3.30
C ALA A 196 9.41 22.57 -3.02
N ILE A 197 10.36 22.25 -3.88
CA ILE A 197 11.72 22.80 -3.78
C ILE A 197 11.80 24.07 -4.66
N GLU A 198 11.98 25.23 -4.04
CA GLU A 198 12.12 26.52 -4.72
C GLU A 198 13.44 27.17 -4.31
N SER A 199 14.26 27.51 -5.30
CA SER A 199 15.60 28.10 -5.07
C SER A 199 16.45 27.32 -4.05
N GLY A 200 16.34 25.98 -4.08
CA GLY A 200 17.09 25.08 -3.18
C GLY A 200 16.57 25.00 -1.75
N LYS A 201 15.35 25.46 -1.49
CA LYS A 201 14.69 25.39 -0.17
C LYS A 201 13.33 24.72 -0.26
N PRO A 202 12.91 23.96 0.79
CA PRO A 202 11.57 23.40 0.84
C PRO A 202 10.56 24.52 1.19
N VAL A 203 9.54 24.66 0.35
CA VAL A 203 8.44 25.62 0.53
C VAL A 203 7.15 24.84 0.68
N LEU A 204 6.46 24.99 1.80
CA LEU A 204 5.18 24.30 2.05
C LEU A 204 4.11 24.89 1.11
N LYS A 205 3.56 24.05 0.23
CA LYS A 205 2.53 24.40 -0.76
C LYS A 205 1.14 24.00 -0.31
N THR A 206 1.03 22.82 0.29
CA THR A 206 -0.24 22.30 0.77
C THR A 206 -0.08 21.81 2.20
N ASP A 207 -1.09 22.03 3.01
CA ASP A 207 -1.20 21.51 4.38
C ASP A 207 -2.47 20.66 4.46
N GLU A 208 -2.66 19.81 3.43
CA GLU A 208 -3.84 18.98 3.30
C GLU A 208 -3.83 17.88 4.37
N GLU A 209 -4.95 17.71 5.04
CA GLU A 209 -5.24 16.52 5.83
C GLU A 209 -5.54 15.34 4.88
N TRP A 210 -4.85 14.26 5.07
CA TRP A 210 -5.09 12.99 4.35
C TRP A 210 -6.28 12.21 4.93
#